data_536d0273a513f09c12ae772d86f90d3f
#
_entry.id   536d0273a513f09c12ae772d86f90d3f
#
_cell.length_a   1.000
_cell.length_b   1.000
_cell.length_c   1.000
_cell.angle_alpha   90.00
_cell.angle_beta   90.00
_cell.angle_gamma   90.00
#
_symmetry.space_group_name_H-M   'P 1'
#
loop_
_entity.id
_entity.type
_entity.pdbx_description
1 polymer ?
#
loop_
_entity_poly.entity_id
_entity_poly.type
_entity_poly.pdbx_seq_one_letter_code
_entity_poly.pdbx_strand_id
1 'polypeptide(L)'
;MPSTDRSAREAIISCGALLDHLRVAMAAAGWMAHVDRFAHPNNLDHLASIDFTPMKLVTEAHRRRADAILIRRTDRLPFAAPTEWESFEPLLRLACDTDAVRLDVMSDDVREELAEMSKLADSLRFMTRRTILN
;
A
#
# COMPACT_ATOMS: atom_id res chain seq x y z
N MET A 1 16.04 1.45 12.98
CA MET A 1 16.43 2.72 12.33
C MET A 1 15.46 3.81 12.79
N PRO A 2 15.83 4.64 13.74
CA PRO A 2 14.85 5.52 14.42
C PRO A 2 14.66 6.88 13.81
N SER A 3 15.22 7.24 12.68
CA SER A 3 15.31 8.66 12.32
C SER A 3 14.42 9.15 11.19
N THR A 4 13.82 8.29 10.38
CA THR A 4 13.04 8.72 9.20
C THR A 4 11.53 8.56 9.37
N ASP A 5 11.07 7.60 10.16
CA ASP A 5 9.64 7.36 10.44
C ASP A 5 9.32 7.60 11.92
N ARG A 6 9.38 8.88 12.33
CA ARG A 6 9.17 9.27 13.74
C ARG A 6 7.80 8.92 14.29
N SER A 7 6.79 8.82 13.44
CA SER A 7 5.40 8.54 13.80
C SER A 7 4.97 7.12 13.48
N ALA A 8 5.89 6.24 13.07
CA ALA A 8 5.61 4.88 12.62
C ALA A 8 4.58 4.77 11.47
N ARG A 9 4.33 5.87 10.73
CA ARG A 9 3.34 5.90 9.64
C ARG A 9 3.73 4.97 8.50
N GLU A 10 5.00 4.99 8.09
CA GLU A 10 5.51 4.12 7.02
C GLU A 10 5.45 2.65 7.45
N ALA A 11 5.73 2.36 8.72
CA ALA A 11 5.59 1.02 9.29
C ALA A 11 4.13 0.55 9.27
N ILE A 12 3.18 1.39 9.69
CA ILE A 12 1.75 1.05 9.68
C ILE A 12 1.24 0.83 8.25
N ILE A 13 1.63 1.68 7.28
CA ILE A 13 1.30 1.49 5.86
C ILE A 13 1.86 0.16 5.34
N SER A 14 3.10 -0.18 5.72
CA SER A 14 3.73 -1.45 5.34
C SER A 14 3.00 -2.67 5.94
N CYS A 15 2.54 -2.58 7.19
CA CYS A 15 1.69 -3.60 7.81
C CYS A 15 0.36 -3.76 7.07
N GLY A 16 -0.26 -2.65 6.64
CA GLY A 16 -1.47 -2.69 5.82
C GLY A 16 -1.26 -3.40 4.48
N ALA A 17 -0.15 -3.12 3.80
CA ALA A 17 0.20 -3.79 2.54
C ALA A 17 0.46 -5.29 2.75
N LEU A 18 1.14 -5.67 3.84
CA LEU A 18 1.36 -7.08 4.21
C LEU A 18 0.03 -7.80 4.48
N LEU A 19 -0.87 -7.14 5.20
CA LEU A 19 -2.20 -7.67 5.51
C LEU A 19 -3.01 -7.94 4.24
N ASP A 20 -2.97 -7.03 3.26
CA ASP A 20 -3.65 -7.24 1.98
C ASP A 20 -3.02 -8.40 1.19
N HIS A 21 -1.70 -8.50 1.14
CA HIS A 21 -1.00 -9.63 0.53
C HIS A 21 -1.38 -10.96 1.19
N LEU A 22 -1.48 -10.99 2.52
CA LEU A 22 -1.92 -12.17 3.25
C LEU A 22 -3.35 -12.58 2.86
N ARG A 23 -4.28 -11.63 2.83
CA ARG A 23 -5.67 -11.89 2.40
C ARG A 23 -5.73 -12.48 0.99
N VAL A 24 -4.98 -11.91 0.06
CA VAL A 24 -4.92 -12.36 -1.34
C VAL A 24 -4.34 -13.76 -1.44
N ALA A 25 -3.22 -14.04 -0.76
CA ALA A 25 -2.58 -15.34 -0.75
C ALA A 25 -3.48 -16.42 -0.12
N MET A 26 -4.12 -16.11 1.00
CA MET A 26 -5.02 -17.03 1.69
C MET A 26 -6.28 -17.31 0.85
N ALA A 27 -6.82 -16.33 0.13
CA ALA A 27 -7.93 -16.54 -0.78
C ALA A 27 -7.57 -17.50 -1.93
N ALA A 28 -6.36 -17.39 -2.48
CA ALA A 28 -5.85 -18.33 -3.49
C ALA A 28 -5.64 -19.75 -2.91
N ALA A 29 -5.32 -19.85 -1.63
CA ALA A 29 -5.18 -21.10 -0.89
C ALA A 29 -6.53 -21.68 -0.40
N GLY A 30 -7.65 -21.02 -0.67
CA GLY A 30 -8.99 -21.49 -0.28
C GLY A 30 -9.46 -21.04 1.10
N TRP A 31 -8.90 -19.95 1.62
CA TRP A 31 -9.24 -19.39 2.93
C TRP A 31 -9.73 -17.95 2.80
N MET A 32 -10.87 -17.66 3.40
CA MET A 32 -11.37 -16.29 3.57
C MET A 32 -10.80 -15.72 4.87
N ALA A 33 -10.13 -14.58 4.78
CA ALA A 33 -9.61 -13.86 5.94
C ALA A 33 -10.66 -12.87 6.45
N HIS A 34 -10.94 -12.94 7.73
CA HIS A 34 -11.75 -11.98 8.48
C HIS A 34 -10.80 -11.10 9.30
N VAL A 35 -10.79 -9.81 9.00
CA VAL A 35 -9.86 -8.87 9.61
C VAL A 35 -10.63 -7.94 10.53
N ASP A 36 -10.26 -7.94 11.81
CA ASP A 36 -10.70 -6.98 12.79
C ASP A 36 -9.55 -6.01 13.08
N ARG A 37 -9.70 -4.76 12.63
CA ARG A 37 -8.68 -3.72 12.77
C ARG A 37 -8.84 -3.04 14.12
N PHE A 38 -7.72 -2.86 14.83
CA PHE A 38 -7.68 -2.21 16.15
C PHE A 38 -8.61 -2.86 17.18
N ALA A 39 -8.67 -4.20 17.17
CA ALA A 39 -9.54 -5.01 18.02
C ALA A 39 -9.36 -4.75 19.54
N HIS A 40 -8.22 -4.18 19.94
CA HIS A 40 -7.91 -3.87 21.32
C HIS A 40 -7.84 -2.35 21.58
N PRO A 41 -8.91 -1.72 22.05
CA PRO A 41 -8.95 -0.25 22.27
C PRO A 41 -7.85 0.28 23.18
N ASN A 42 -7.36 -0.56 24.10
CA ASN A 42 -6.31 -0.20 25.06
C ASN A 42 -4.89 -0.54 24.59
N ASN A 43 -4.73 -1.12 23.38
CA ASN A 43 -3.44 -1.47 22.80
C ASN A 43 -3.43 -1.11 21.32
N LEU A 44 -3.02 0.12 21.01
CA LEU A 44 -2.96 0.63 19.63
C LEU A 44 -1.81 0.02 18.82
N ASP A 45 -0.86 -0.67 19.45
CA ASP A 45 0.21 -1.40 18.75
C ASP A 45 -0.32 -2.72 18.16
N HIS A 46 -1.49 -3.20 18.62
CA HIS A 46 -2.19 -4.33 18.01
C HIS A 46 -3.03 -3.85 16.84
N LEU A 47 -2.45 -3.87 15.63
CA LEU A 47 -3.05 -3.28 14.44
C LEU A 47 -4.24 -4.06 13.90
N ALA A 48 -4.20 -5.40 13.96
CA ALA A 48 -5.29 -6.25 13.51
C ALA A 48 -5.25 -7.65 14.10
N SER A 49 -6.42 -8.25 14.28
CA SER A 49 -6.63 -9.69 14.48
C SER A 49 -7.16 -10.31 13.19
N ILE A 50 -6.77 -11.54 12.90
CA ILE A 50 -7.14 -12.19 11.64
C ILE A 50 -7.61 -13.61 11.95
N ASP A 51 -8.84 -13.92 11.53
CA ASP A 51 -9.41 -15.25 11.55
C ASP A 51 -9.61 -15.76 10.13
N PHE A 52 -9.60 -17.08 9.96
CA PHE A 52 -9.74 -17.70 8.65
C PHE A 52 -10.88 -18.71 8.63
N THR A 53 -11.68 -18.67 7.58
CA THR A 53 -12.70 -19.70 7.30
C THR A 53 -12.47 -20.29 5.92
N PRO A 54 -12.75 -21.62 5.72
CA PRO A 54 -12.61 -22.25 4.40
C PRO A 54 -13.54 -21.60 3.37
N MET A 55 -13.06 -21.38 2.18
CA MET A 55 -13.84 -20.92 1.03
C MET A 55 -14.43 -22.11 0.28
N LYS A 56 -15.68 -21.99 -0.17
CA LYS A 56 -16.35 -23.01 -0.99
C LYS A 56 -15.79 -23.10 -2.42
N LEU A 57 -15.26 -21.99 -2.93
CA LEU A 57 -14.78 -21.89 -4.32
C LEU A 57 -13.58 -20.96 -4.41
N VAL A 58 -12.50 -21.45 -5.00
CA VAL A 58 -11.34 -20.65 -5.38
C VAL A 58 -11.41 -20.39 -6.88
N THR A 59 -11.59 -19.12 -7.25
CA THR A 59 -11.67 -18.71 -8.65
C THR A 59 -10.29 -18.48 -9.26
N GLU A 60 -10.22 -18.47 -10.57
CA GLU A 60 -8.99 -18.09 -11.30
C GLU A 60 -8.56 -16.65 -10.98
N ALA A 61 -9.48 -15.75 -10.71
CA ALA A 61 -9.19 -14.40 -10.29
C ALA A 61 -8.42 -14.35 -8.95
N HIS A 62 -8.73 -15.23 -7.99
CA HIS A 62 -7.97 -15.35 -6.74
C HIS A 62 -6.52 -15.75 -7.01
N ARG A 63 -6.29 -16.74 -7.89
CA ARG A 63 -4.94 -17.21 -8.24
C ARG A 63 -4.14 -16.14 -8.93
N ARG A 64 -4.70 -15.50 -9.97
CA ARG A 64 -4.01 -14.41 -10.70
C ARG A 64 -3.61 -13.24 -9.80
N ARG A 65 -4.44 -12.89 -8.81
CA ARG A 65 -4.08 -11.86 -7.83
C ARG A 65 -2.89 -12.29 -6.97
N ALA A 66 -2.86 -13.54 -6.53
CA ALA A 66 -1.73 -14.07 -5.74
C ALA A 66 -0.45 -14.13 -6.58
N ASP A 67 -0.54 -14.57 -7.84
CA ASP A 67 0.60 -14.61 -8.76
C ASP A 67 1.16 -13.21 -9.02
N ALA A 68 0.30 -12.19 -9.11
CA ALA A 68 0.72 -10.81 -9.28
C ALA A 68 1.62 -10.31 -8.13
N ILE A 69 1.42 -10.79 -6.91
CA ILE A 69 2.29 -10.46 -5.76
C ILE A 69 3.73 -10.92 -6.03
N LEU A 70 3.91 -12.10 -6.62
CA LEU A 70 5.22 -12.71 -6.86
C LEU A 70 5.98 -12.04 -8.02
N ILE A 71 5.26 -11.56 -9.02
CA ILE A 71 5.87 -10.94 -10.22
C ILE A 71 6.04 -9.42 -10.10
N ARG A 72 5.33 -8.79 -9.15
CA ARG A 72 5.42 -7.34 -8.92
C ARG A 72 6.86 -6.92 -8.64
N ARG A 73 7.26 -5.82 -9.26
CA ARG A 73 8.56 -5.18 -9.00
C ARG A 73 8.35 -3.73 -8.59
N THR A 74 9.25 -3.21 -7.78
CA THR A 74 9.32 -1.79 -7.47
C THR A 74 10.19 -1.14 -8.55
N ASP A 75 9.61 -0.19 -9.28
CA ASP A 75 10.34 0.70 -10.16
C ASP A 75 10.23 2.13 -9.61
N ARG A 76 11.34 2.85 -9.61
CA ARG A 76 11.44 4.24 -9.15
C ARG A 76 11.75 5.21 -10.28
N LEU A 77 11.79 4.71 -11.52
CA LEU A 77 11.92 5.56 -12.69
C LEU A 77 10.56 6.21 -13.00
N PRO A 78 10.57 7.37 -13.66
CA PRO A 78 9.33 7.98 -14.11
C PRO A 78 8.56 7.05 -15.05
N PHE A 79 7.29 6.84 -14.76
CA PHE A 79 6.39 6.08 -15.63
C PHE A 79 5.82 6.97 -16.73
N ALA A 80 5.55 6.39 -17.90
CA ALA A 80 4.71 7.02 -18.90
C ALA A 80 3.27 7.16 -18.37
N ALA A 81 2.53 8.13 -18.88
CA ALA A 81 1.11 8.24 -18.55
C ALA A 81 0.36 6.97 -18.97
N PRO A 82 -0.60 6.49 -18.16
CA PRO A 82 -1.44 5.35 -18.53
C PRO A 82 -2.25 5.68 -19.80
N THR A 83 -2.24 4.79 -20.77
CA THR A 83 -2.93 5.00 -22.06
C THR A 83 -4.45 4.89 -21.94
N GLU A 84 -4.95 4.18 -20.92
CA GLU A 84 -6.38 3.90 -20.71
C GLU A 84 -6.85 4.41 -19.35
N TRP A 85 -6.43 5.62 -18.99
CA TRP A 85 -6.72 6.18 -17.67
C TRP A 85 -8.21 6.24 -17.35
N GLU A 86 -9.05 6.67 -18.31
CA GLU A 86 -10.50 6.81 -18.13
C GLU A 86 -11.19 5.49 -17.76
N SER A 87 -10.70 4.36 -18.27
CA SER A 87 -11.23 3.05 -17.93
C SER A 87 -10.60 2.46 -16.66
N PHE A 88 -9.38 2.87 -16.33
CA PHE A 88 -8.64 2.37 -15.19
C PHE A 88 -8.98 3.07 -13.87
N GLU A 89 -9.22 4.36 -13.88
CA GLU A 89 -9.54 5.14 -12.68
C GLU A 89 -10.75 4.59 -11.90
N PRO A 90 -11.89 4.23 -12.53
CA PRO A 90 -13.01 3.64 -11.81
C PRO A 90 -12.66 2.33 -11.10
N LEU A 91 -11.78 1.51 -11.69
CA LEU A 91 -11.33 0.26 -11.08
C LEU A 91 -10.47 0.52 -9.85
N LEU A 92 -9.63 1.56 -9.86
CA LEU A 92 -8.87 1.97 -8.69
C LEU A 92 -9.79 2.44 -7.56
N ARG A 93 -10.82 3.23 -7.88
CA ARG A 93 -11.80 3.69 -6.89
C ARG A 93 -12.56 2.52 -6.26
N LEU A 94 -12.94 1.52 -7.05
CA LEU A 94 -13.59 0.30 -6.55
C LEU A 94 -12.65 -0.56 -5.69
N ALA A 95 -11.35 -0.48 -5.89
CA ALA A 95 -10.37 -1.22 -5.09
C ALA A 95 -10.11 -0.56 -3.72
N CYS A 96 -10.46 0.71 -3.56
CA CYS A 96 -10.29 1.45 -2.30
C CYS A 96 -11.53 1.27 -1.42
N ASP A 97 -11.31 1.10 -0.12
CA ASP A 97 -12.34 1.23 0.91
C ASP A 97 -12.62 2.74 1.10
N THR A 98 -13.70 3.24 0.50
CA THR A 98 -14.02 4.67 0.47
C THR A 98 -14.34 5.27 1.83
N ASP A 99 -14.67 4.44 2.82
CA ASP A 99 -14.89 4.88 4.19
C ASP A 99 -13.57 5.14 4.93
N ALA A 100 -12.51 4.47 4.51
CA ALA A 100 -11.19 4.55 5.13
C ALA A 100 -10.17 5.38 4.32
N VAL A 101 -10.32 5.45 2.99
CA VAL A 101 -9.32 6.04 2.09
C VAL A 101 -10.00 6.91 1.03
N ARG A 102 -9.51 8.12 0.86
CA ARG A 102 -9.91 8.99 -0.24
C ARG A 102 -8.86 8.91 -1.36
N LEU A 103 -9.32 8.61 -2.57
CA LEU A 103 -8.51 8.64 -3.80
C LEU A 103 -8.79 9.93 -4.56
N ASP A 104 -7.79 10.80 -4.64
CA ASP A 104 -7.83 12.03 -5.43
C ASP A 104 -6.92 11.90 -6.65
N VAL A 105 -7.41 12.35 -7.81
CA VAL A 105 -6.60 12.47 -9.04
C VAL A 105 -6.13 13.91 -9.13
N MET A 106 -4.82 14.08 -9.21
CA MET A 106 -4.22 15.40 -9.23
C MET A 106 -4.07 15.91 -10.65
N SER A 107 -4.27 17.23 -10.83
CA SER A 107 -3.97 17.93 -12.07
C SER A 107 -2.47 17.93 -12.36
N ASP A 108 -2.10 18.23 -13.61
CA ASP A 108 -0.71 18.25 -14.03
C ASP A 108 0.12 19.29 -13.26
N ASP A 109 -0.45 20.45 -12.97
CA ASP A 109 0.21 21.51 -12.19
C ASP A 109 0.60 21.03 -10.79
N VAL A 110 -0.34 20.38 -10.09
CA VAL A 110 -0.09 19.82 -8.73
C VAL A 110 0.93 18.68 -8.79
N ARG A 111 0.94 17.90 -9.87
CA ARG A 111 1.91 16.83 -10.06
C ARG A 111 3.34 17.36 -10.22
N GLU A 112 3.52 18.46 -10.96
CA GLU A 112 4.83 19.10 -11.11
C GLU A 112 5.33 19.65 -9.77
N GLU A 113 4.50 20.35 -9.02
CA GLU A 113 4.82 20.85 -7.69
C GLU A 113 5.23 19.71 -6.72
N LEU A 114 4.48 18.61 -6.70
CA LEU A 114 4.79 17.43 -5.89
C LEU A 114 6.11 16.77 -6.31
N ALA A 115 6.43 16.73 -7.60
CA ALA A 115 7.68 16.20 -8.09
C ALA A 115 8.89 17.03 -7.63
N GLU A 116 8.77 18.35 -7.62
CA GLU A 116 9.80 19.26 -7.10
C GLU A 116 9.97 19.11 -5.59
N MET A 117 8.88 19.06 -4.84
CA MET A 117 8.91 18.84 -3.39
C MET A 117 9.54 17.49 -3.02
N SER A 118 9.26 16.45 -3.81
CA SER A 118 9.86 15.11 -3.61
C SER A 118 11.38 15.15 -3.82
N LYS A 119 11.86 15.81 -4.87
CA LYS A 119 13.31 16.00 -5.13
C LYS A 119 13.99 16.74 -3.99
N LEU A 120 13.34 17.78 -3.47
CA LEU A 120 13.86 18.55 -2.34
C LEU A 120 13.94 17.68 -1.07
N ALA A 121 12.90 16.91 -0.77
CA ALA A 121 12.86 16.01 0.38
C ALA A 121 13.96 14.93 0.31
N ASP A 122 14.20 14.36 -0.85
CA ASP A 122 15.28 13.40 -1.06
C ASP A 122 16.66 14.02 -0.86
N SER A 123 16.86 15.22 -1.37
CA SER A 123 18.13 15.98 -1.18
C SER A 123 18.41 16.23 0.30
N LEU A 124 17.42 16.62 1.08
CA LEU A 124 17.54 16.82 2.52
C LEU A 124 17.82 15.50 3.27
N ARG A 125 17.20 14.39 2.88
CA ARG A 125 17.49 13.06 3.44
C ARG A 125 18.95 12.64 3.20
N PHE A 126 19.49 12.90 2.03
CA PHE A 126 20.89 12.60 1.71
C PHE A 126 21.86 13.43 2.55
N MET A 127 21.58 14.72 2.75
CA MET A 127 22.41 15.60 3.59
C MET A 127 22.41 15.13 5.06
N THR A 128 21.24 14.80 5.61
CA THR A 128 21.11 14.34 7.00
C THR A 128 21.84 13.02 7.23
N ARG A 129 21.82 12.08 6.28
CA ARG A 129 22.58 10.82 6.37
C ARG A 129 24.10 11.06 6.41
N ARG A 130 24.61 12.03 5.66
CA ARG A 130 26.04 12.35 5.61
C ARG A 130 26.55 12.96 6.91
N THR A 131 25.71 13.74 7.59
CA THR A 131 26.06 14.40 8.86
C THR A 131 26.08 13.45 10.05
N ILE A 132 25.40 12.33 9.99
CA ILE A 132 25.33 11.32 11.08
C ILE A 132 26.47 10.30 10.99
N LEU A 133 27.15 10.19 9.85
CA LEU A 133 28.23 9.23 9.59
C LEU A 133 29.65 9.84 9.73
N ASN A 134 29.75 11.11 10.04
CA ASN A 134 30.98 11.84 10.41
C ASN A 134 30.95 12.23 11.89
#